data_a77927399dc037d424c08dbdc147441f
#
_entry.id   a77927399dc037d424c08dbdc147441f
#
_cell.length_a   1.000
_cell.length_b   1.000
_cell.length_c   1.000
_cell.angle_alpha   90.00
_cell.angle_beta   90.00
_cell.angle_gamma   90.00
#
_symmetry.space_group_name_H-M   'P 1'
#
loop_
_entity.id
_entity.type
_entity.pdbx_description
1 polymer ?
#
loop_
_entity_poly.entity_id
_entity_poly.type
_entity_poly.pdbx_seq_one_letter_code
_entity_poly.pdbx_strand_id
1 'polypeptide(L)'
;MDFKPTRNSAIVNLENFIIQNLSNYSKLRNFDLGPNNRSNVSCLSPYLTHGIISETEIIGKSLKKYPFIKIEKFIQEVLWRVYWKGWLELRPNVWSDYLFDLKKIKQEYIENKNYIDATEGKTKIECFNSWVNELKNYNYLHNHTRMWFASIWIFTLGLPWQLGAEFFMKYLFDGDSA
;
A
#
# COMPACT_ATOMS: atom_id res chain seq x y z
N MET A 1 3.36 -13.02 5.63
CA MET A 1 3.34 -12.07 6.77
C MET A 1 2.01 -12.22 7.48
N ASP A 2 2.03 -12.48 8.79
CA ASP A 2 0.81 -12.66 9.58
C ASP A 2 0.48 -11.35 10.31
N PHE A 3 -0.47 -10.58 9.77
CA PHE A 3 -0.95 -9.36 10.39
C PHE A 3 -1.94 -9.69 11.51
N LYS A 4 -1.48 -9.59 12.75
CA LYS A 4 -2.36 -9.68 13.91
C LYS A 4 -2.90 -8.28 14.22
N PRO A 5 -4.23 -8.03 14.12
CA PRO A 5 -4.81 -6.70 14.27
C PRO A 5 -4.92 -6.28 15.74
N THR A 6 -3.79 -6.27 16.42
CA THR A 6 -3.70 -5.89 17.83
C THR A 6 -2.67 -4.78 18.03
N ARG A 7 -2.94 -3.90 19.00
CA ARG A 7 -2.00 -2.83 19.36
C ARG A 7 -0.64 -3.38 19.79
N ASN A 8 -0.62 -4.47 20.54
CA ASN A 8 0.63 -5.10 20.96
C ASN A 8 1.48 -5.54 19.77
N SER A 9 0.88 -6.19 18.78
CA SER A 9 1.58 -6.59 17.54
C SER A 9 2.10 -5.39 16.77
N ALA A 10 1.31 -4.32 16.67
CA ALA A 10 1.72 -3.08 16.00
C ALA A 10 2.95 -2.45 16.66
N ILE A 11 2.96 -2.38 18.00
CA ILE A 11 4.08 -1.81 18.78
C ILE A 11 5.33 -2.69 18.65
N VAL A 12 5.19 -4.01 18.76
CA VAL A 12 6.32 -4.95 18.60
C VAL A 12 6.92 -4.83 17.18
N ASN A 13 6.10 -4.76 16.13
CA ASN A 13 6.58 -4.58 14.78
C ASN A 13 7.30 -3.25 14.59
N LEU A 14 6.76 -2.16 15.15
CA LEU A 14 7.39 -0.85 15.12
C LEU A 14 8.76 -0.87 15.82
N GLU A 15 8.85 -1.42 17.02
CA GLU A 15 10.09 -1.48 17.80
C GLU A 15 11.15 -2.35 17.11
N ASN A 16 10.77 -3.49 16.57
CA ASN A 16 11.67 -4.33 15.79
C ASN A 16 12.21 -3.59 14.55
N PHE A 17 11.33 -2.92 13.81
CA PHE A 17 11.75 -2.13 12.67
C PHE A 17 12.70 -0.98 13.05
N ILE A 18 12.40 -0.25 14.13
CA ILE A 18 13.25 0.84 14.61
C ILE A 18 14.65 0.31 14.97
N ILE A 19 14.72 -0.82 15.66
CA ILE A 19 16.01 -1.37 16.15
C ILE A 19 16.83 -1.93 15.00
N GLN A 20 16.21 -2.68 14.10
CA GLN A 20 16.93 -3.50 13.13
C GLN A 20 17.16 -2.78 11.80
N ASN A 21 16.20 -2.00 11.32
CA ASN A 21 16.16 -1.62 9.91
C ASN A 21 16.00 -0.12 9.63
N LEU A 22 15.47 0.67 10.57
CA LEU A 22 15.16 2.08 10.34
C LEU A 22 16.40 2.89 9.89
N SER A 23 17.58 2.59 10.43
CA SER A 23 18.82 3.30 10.05
C SER A 23 19.22 3.12 8.58
N ASN A 24 18.78 2.04 7.95
CA ASN A 24 19.07 1.71 6.55
C ASN A 24 17.87 1.95 5.62
N TYR A 25 16.75 2.39 6.15
CA TYR A 25 15.51 2.57 5.41
C TYR A 25 15.67 3.41 4.15
N SER A 26 16.35 4.55 4.23
CA SER A 26 16.54 5.45 3.09
C SER A 26 17.26 4.80 1.90
N LYS A 27 18.14 3.83 2.16
CA LYS A 27 18.91 3.09 1.15
C LYS A 27 18.16 1.90 0.59
N LEU A 28 17.37 1.22 1.42
CA LEU A 28 16.78 -0.07 1.11
C LEU A 28 15.29 -0.02 0.76
N ARG A 29 14.60 1.06 1.08
CA ARG A 29 13.14 1.21 0.95
C ARG A 29 12.58 0.95 -0.45
N ASN A 30 13.39 1.09 -1.47
CA ASN A 30 12.96 0.95 -2.87
C ASN A 30 13.08 -0.47 -3.41
N PHE A 31 13.66 -1.41 -2.65
CA PHE A 31 13.78 -2.80 -3.08
C PHE A 31 12.59 -3.61 -2.59
N ASP A 32 11.93 -4.30 -3.49
CA ASP A 32 10.96 -5.34 -3.13
C ASP A 32 11.68 -6.68 -2.98
N LEU A 33 11.78 -7.15 -1.75
CA LEU A 33 12.42 -8.41 -1.40
C LEU A 33 11.43 -9.59 -1.37
N GLY A 34 10.20 -9.34 -1.81
CA GLY A 34 9.13 -10.32 -1.85
C GLY A 34 8.39 -10.53 -0.50
N PRO A 35 7.31 -11.31 -0.52
CA PRO A 35 6.39 -11.42 0.61
C PRO A 35 6.99 -12.06 1.87
N ASN A 36 8.05 -12.86 1.71
CA ASN A 36 8.69 -13.56 2.81
C ASN A 36 9.82 -12.76 3.49
N ASN A 37 10.27 -11.66 2.87
CA ASN A 37 11.33 -10.81 3.41
C ASN A 37 11.02 -9.33 3.17
N ARG A 38 10.36 -8.71 4.13
CA ARG A 38 10.04 -7.26 4.10
C ARG A 38 10.78 -6.48 5.19
N SER A 39 11.96 -6.95 5.56
CA SER A 39 12.76 -6.36 6.63
C SER A 39 13.17 -4.90 6.34
N ASN A 40 13.25 -4.50 5.07
CA ASN A 40 13.64 -3.16 4.64
C ASN A 40 12.52 -2.10 4.72
N VAL A 41 11.27 -2.51 5.00
CA VAL A 41 10.11 -1.62 5.17
C VAL A 41 9.37 -1.93 6.46
N SER A 42 8.65 -0.94 7.00
CA SER A 42 8.00 -1.07 8.31
C SER A 42 6.76 -1.95 8.32
N CYS A 43 6.06 -2.05 7.19
CA CYS A 43 4.77 -2.73 7.05
C CYS A 43 3.72 -2.30 8.09
N LEU A 44 3.74 -1.02 8.50
CA LEU A 44 2.84 -0.48 9.53
C LEU A 44 1.55 0.11 8.97
N SER A 45 1.44 0.25 7.65
CA SER A 45 0.27 0.89 7.02
C SER A 45 -1.07 0.25 7.39
N PRO A 46 -1.24 -1.10 7.55
CA PRO A 46 -2.50 -1.65 8.01
C PRO A 46 -2.88 -1.18 9.42
N TYR A 47 -1.92 -1.08 10.31
CA TYR A 47 -2.18 -0.61 11.68
C TYR A 47 -2.53 0.88 11.74
N LEU A 48 -1.92 1.69 10.86
CA LEU A 48 -2.24 3.11 10.71
C LEU A 48 -3.64 3.32 10.12
N THR A 49 -3.96 2.61 9.03
CA THR A 49 -5.27 2.73 8.36
C THR A 49 -6.42 2.41 9.31
N HIS A 50 -6.22 1.41 10.18
CA HIS A 50 -7.25 1.03 11.16
C HIS A 50 -7.14 1.75 12.52
N GLY A 51 -6.29 2.77 12.63
CA GLY A 51 -6.16 3.57 13.86
C GLY A 51 -5.62 2.80 15.08
N ILE A 52 -4.95 1.65 14.86
CA ILE A 52 -4.39 0.82 15.95
C ILE A 52 -3.16 1.50 16.56
N ILE A 53 -2.37 2.19 15.74
CA ILE A 53 -1.29 3.10 16.15
C ILE A 53 -1.40 4.39 15.34
N SER A 54 -0.86 5.49 15.86
CA SER A 54 -0.86 6.78 15.18
C SER A 54 0.49 7.13 14.57
N GLU A 55 0.46 8.02 13.59
CA GLU A 55 1.66 8.59 12.98
C GLU A 55 2.54 9.29 14.02
N THR A 56 1.92 9.98 14.98
CA THR A 56 2.62 10.65 16.08
C THR A 56 3.40 9.66 16.96
N GLU A 57 2.82 8.49 17.25
CA GLU A 57 3.51 7.44 18.01
C GLU A 57 4.70 6.88 17.24
N ILE A 58 4.54 6.62 15.94
CA ILE A 58 5.62 6.12 15.08
C ILE A 58 6.77 7.11 15.04
N ILE A 59 6.48 8.38 14.75
CA ILE A 59 7.48 9.45 14.67
C ILE A 59 8.17 9.63 16.02
N GLY A 60 7.40 9.74 17.10
CA GLY A 60 7.91 9.95 18.44
C GLY A 60 8.85 8.83 18.91
N LYS A 61 8.48 7.55 18.71
CA LYS A 61 9.35 6.41 19.03
C LYS A 61 10.62 6.37 18.16
N SER A 62 10.49 6.70 16.88
CA SER A 62 11.63 6.75 15.95
C SER A 62 12.65 7.83 16.32
N LEU A 63 12.19 9.03 16.67
CA LEU A 63 13.04 10.17 17.10
C LEU A 63 13.70 9.96 18.45
N LYS A 64 13.15 9.12 19.34
CA LYS A 64 13.83 8.72 20.58
C LYS A 64 15.10 7.89 20.32
N LYS A 65 15.15 7.17 19.19
CA LYS A 65 16.26 6.28 18.85
C LYS A 65 17.29 6.91 17.93
N TYR A 66 16.82 7.72 16.95
CA TYR A 66 17.67 8.31 15.93
C TYR A 66 17.40 9.81 15.73
N PRO A 67 18.43 10.62 15.46
CA PRO A 67 18.22 12.02 15.10
C PRO A 67 17.48 12.14 13.76
N PHE A 68 16.67 13.19 13.61
CA PHE A 68 15.84 13.46 12.43
C PHE A 68 16.56 13.26 11.11
N ILE A 69 17.75 13.86 10.96
CA ILE A 69 18.53 13.82 9.72
C ILE A 69 18.82 12.40 9.23
N LYS A 70 18.93 11.43 10.15
CA LYS A 70 19.20 10.03 9.81
C LYS A 70 17.97 9.28 9.31
N ILE A 71 16.79 9.68 9.75
CA ILE A 71 15.52 8.99 9.48
C ILE A 71 14.51 9.88 8.73
N GLU A 72 14.96 11.00 8.21
CA GLU A 72 14.12 11.99 7.52
C GLU A 72 13.22 11.35 6.46
N LYS A 73 13.77 10.45 5.62
CA LYS A 73 13.00 9.77 4.57
C LYS A 73 11.86 8.91 5.12
N PHE A 74 12.05 8.27 6.25
CA PHE A 74 10.99 7.52 6.90
C PHE A 74 9.89 8.42 7.45
N ILE A 75 10.27 9.51 8.11
CA ILE A 75 9.32 10.49 8.63
C ILE A 75 8.53 11.14 7.48
N GLN A 76 9.19 11.49 6.37
CA GLN A 76 8.52 12.00 5.18
C GLN A 76 7.45 11.03 4.66
N GLU A 77 7.74 9.73 4.56
CA GLU A 77 6.75 8.74 4.09
C GLU A 77 5.55 8.62 5.04
N VAL A 78 5.77 8.70 6.34
CA VAL A 78 4.67 8.72 7.33
C VAL A 78 3.82 9.99 7.16
N LEU A 79 4.45 11.16 6.95
CA LEU A 79 3.76 12.44 6.77
C LEU A 79 3.05 12.56 5.42
N TRP A 80 3.53 11.90 4.36
CA TRP A 80 2.81 11.83 3.08
C TRP A 80 1.42 11.23 3.25
N ARG A 81 1.27 10.22 4.10
CA ARG A 81 -0.05 9.67 4.42
C ARG A 81 -0.97 10.73 5.04
N VAL A 82 -0.48 11.48 6.04
CA VAL A 82 -1.24 12.56 6.68
C VAL A 82 -1.66 13.62 5.67
N TYR A 83 -0.72 14.01 4.79
CA TYR A 83 -0.99 14.97 3.72
C TYR A 83 -2.13 14.51 2.80
N TRP A 84 -2.06 13.29 2.29
CA TRP A 84 -3.05 12.78 1.35
C TRP A 84 -4.42 12.58 2.00
N LYS A 85 -4.48 12.13 3.25
CA LYS A 85 -5.75 12.07 3.99
C LYS A 85 -6.38 13.44 4.13
N GLY A 86 -5.65 14.42 4.59
CA GLY A 86 -6.15 15.79 4.69
C GLY A 86 -6.54 16.40 3.34
N TRP A 87 -5.79 16.07 2.28
CA TRP A 87 -6.12 16.54 0.92
C TRP A 87 -7.48 15.98 0.44
N LEU A 88 -7.75 14.70 0.69
CA LEU A 88 -9.01 14.05 0.30
C LEU A 88 -10.19 14.46 1.18
N GLU A 89 -9.97 14.64 2.49
CA GLU A 89 -10.99 15.16 3.40
C GLU A 89 -11.52 16.53 2.96
N LEU A 90 -10.64 17.37 2.39
CA LEU A 90 -11.01 18.67 1.83
C LEU A 90 -11.65 18.58 0.44
N ARG A 91 -11.75 17.40 -0.15
CA ARG A 91 -12.27 17.15 -1.51
C ARG A 91 -13.22 15.96 -1.57
N PRO A 92 -14.36 16.01 -0.85
CA PRO A 92 -15.26 14.85 -0.75
C PRO A 92 -15.81 14.38 -2.08
N ASN A 93 -15.88 15.27 -3.09
CA ASN A 93 -16.35 14.93 -4.43
C ASN A 93 -15.45 13.91 -5.12
N VAL A 94 -14.15 13.86 -4.82
CA VAL A 94 -13.23 12.88 -5.43
C VAL A 94 -13.72 11.45 -5.19
N TRP A 95 -14.17 11.16 -3.98
CA TRP A 95 -14.70 9.84 -3.64
C TRP A 95 -16.05 9.56 -4.30
N SER A 96 -16.97 10.51 -4.29
CA SER A 96 -18.28 10.33 -4.92
C SER A 96 -18.19 10.18 -6.44
N ASP A 97 -17.32 10.96 -7.09
CA ASP A 97 -17.08 10.86 -8.53
C ASP A 97 -16.45 9.50 -8.89
N TYR A 98 -15.48 9.04 -8.09
CA TYR A 98 -14.89 7.70 -8.23
C TYR A 98 -15.96 6.60 -8.17
N LEU A 99 -16.85 6.62 -7.17
CA LEU A 99 -17.90 5.61 -7.02
C LEU A 99 -18.92 5.66 -8.17
N PHE A 100 -19.25 6.85 -8.64
CA PHE A 100 -20.15 7.03 -9.79
C PHE A 100 -19.55 6.43 -11.05
N ASP A 101 -18.31 6.77 -11.37
CA ASP A 101 -17.59 6.24 -12.54
C ASP A 101 -17.40 4.73 -12.46
N LEU A 102 -16.99 4.23 -11.28
CA LEU A 102 -16.77 2.80 -11.05
C LEU A 102 -18.02 1.98 -11.37
N LYS A 103 -19.20 2.43 -10.92
CA LYS A 103 -20.46 1.73 -11.16
C LYS A 103 -20.75 1.57 -12.66
N LYS A 104 -20.48 2.60 -13.44
CA LYS A 104 -20.67 2.59 -14.90
C LYS A 104 -19.64 1.67 -15.57
N ILE A 105 -18.36 1.85 -15.25
CA ILE A 105 -17.25 1.11 -15.85
C ILE A 105 -17.36 -0.39 -15.56
N LYS A 106 -17.78 -0.78 -14.37
CA LYS A 106 -17.95 -2.20 -14.03
C LYS A 106 -18.92 -2.94 -14.95
N GLN A 107 -20.00 -2.29 -15.36
CA GLN A 107 -20.98 -2.91 -16.28
C GLN A 107 -20.37 -3.18 -17.66
N GLU A 108 -19.44 -2.31 -18.09
CA GLU A 108 -18.79 -2.44 -19.40
C GLU A 108 -17.66 -3.50 -19.40
N TYR A 109 -17.02 -3.71 -18.23
CA TYR A 109 -15.81 -4.54 -18.13
C TYR A 109 -16.03 -5.90 -17.48
N ILE A 110 -17.24 -6.24 -17.01
CA ILE A 110 -17.51 -7.49 -16.28
C ILE A 110 -17.16 -8.75 -17.10
N GLU A 111 -17.35 -8.71 -18.41
CA GLU A 111 -17.04 -9.80 -19.35
C GLU A 111 -15.75 -9.54 -20.15
N ASN A 112 -15.04 -8.44 -19.86
CA ASN A 112 -13.82 -8.10 -20.59
C ASN A 112 -12.70 -9.08 -20.24
N LYS A 113 -12.20 -9.79 -21.25
CA LYS A 113 -11.16 -10.81 -21.06
C LYS A 113 -9.87 -10.25 -20.45
N ASN A 114 -9.42 -9.07 -20.87
CA ASN A 114 -8.18 -8.47 -20.32
C ASN A 114 -8.35 -8.14 -18.84
N TYR A 115 -9.52 -7.66 -18.43
CA TYR A 115 -9.84 -7.39 -17.04
C TYR A 115 -9.88 -8.69 -16.20
N ILE A 116 -10.52 -9.72 -16.71
CA ILE A 116 -10.58 -11.04 -16.05
C ILE A 116 -9.17 -11.61 -15.91
N ASP A 117 -8.39 -11.66 -16.99
CA ASP A 117 -7.02 -12.17 -16.98
C ASP A 117 -6.13 -11.34 -16.02
N ALA A 118 -6.29 -10.03 -15.97
CA ALA A 118 -5.56 -9.15 -15.04
C ALA A 118 -5.90 -9.46 -13.58
N THR A 119 -7.19 -9.55 -13.25
CA THR A 119 -7.63 -9.82 -11.87
C THR A 119 -7.31 -11.25 -11.41
N GLU A 120 -7.18 -12.19 -12.34
CA GLU A 120 -6.82 -13.58 -12.05
C GLU A 120 -5.29 -13.83 -12.04
N GLY A 121 -4.49 -12.87 -12.50
CA GLY A 121 -3.05 -13.04 -12.63
C GLY A 121 -2.68 -14.01 -13.76
N LYS A 122 -3.41 -13.92 -14.88
CA LYS A 122 -3.25 -14.77 -16.08
C LYS A 122 -2.85 -13.95 -17.31
N THR A 123 -2.25 -12.79 -17.12
CA THR A 123 -1.76 -11.97 -18.22
C THR A 123 -0.48 -12.55 -18.84
N LYS A 124 0.01 -11.93 -19.91
CA LYS A 124 1.32 -12.28 -20.51
C LYS A 124 2.51 -11.69 -19.74
N ILE A 125 2.29 -11.01 -18.60
CA ILE A 125 3.31 -10.31 -17.84
C ILE A 125 3.54 -11.06 -16.52
N GLU A 126 4.55 -11.88 -16.45
CA GLU A 126 4.81 -12.78 -15.32
C GLU A 126 4.96 -12.03 -13.98
N CYS A 127 5.70 -10.92 -13.95
CA CYS A 127 5.87 -10.14 -12.72
C CYS A 127 4.52 -9.58 -12.21
N PHE A 128 3.66 -9.11 -13.11
CA PHE A 128 2.33 -8.63 -12.75
C PHE A 128 1.46 -9.77 -12.17
N ASN A 129 1.47 -10.94 -12.81
CA ASN A 129 0.75 -12.12 -12.34
C ASN A 129 1.22 -12.54 -10.94
N SER A 130 2.53 -12.50 -10.71
CA SER A 130 3.12 -12.78 -9.39
C SER A 130 2.63 -11.80 -8.33
N TRP A 131 2.54 -10.50 -8.64
CA TRP A 131 2.03 -9.48 -7.72
C TRP A 131 0.53 -9.61 -7.45
N VAL A 132 -0.27 -10.01 -8.45
CA VAL A 132 -1.69 -10.34 -8.25
C VAL A 132 -1.84 -11.48 -7.24
N ASN A 133 -1.07 -12.55 -7.41
CA ASN A 133 -1.08 -13.69 -6.50
C ASN A 133 -0.58 -13.31 -5.11
N GLU A 134 0.48 -12.50 -5.02
CA GLU A 134 0.98 -11.97 -3.76
C GLU A 134 -0.10 -11.16 -3.03
N LEU A 135 -0.74 -10.22 -3.74
CA LEU A 135 -1.81 -9.40 -3.18
C LEU A 135 -2.97 -10.23 -2.64
N LYS A 136 -3.41 -11.24 -3.39
CA LYS A 136 -4.52 -12.12 -2.98
C LYS A 136 -4.16 -13.03 -1.79
N ASN A 137 -2.91 -13.48 -1.70
CA ASN A 137 -2.50 -14.42 -0.67
C ASN A 137 -2.02 -13.75 0.62
N TYR A 138 -1.43 -12.55 0.52
CA TYR A 138 -0.80 -11.86 1.66
C TYR A 138 -1.49 -10.53 2.01
N ASN A 139 -2.43 -10.06 1.19
CA ASN A 139 -3.18 -8.81 1.38
C ASN A 139 -2.29 -7.57 1.55
N TYR A 140 -1.11 -7.62 0.99
CA TYR A 140 -0.11 -6.57 1.05
C TYR A 140 0.80 -6.61 -0.17
N LEU A 141 1.19 -5.44 -0.66
CA LEU A 141 2.25 -5.26 -1.65
C LEU A 141 3.22 -4.19 -1.19
N HIS A 142 4.48 -4.34 -1.54
CA HIS A 142 5.49 -3.30 -1.37
C HIS A 142 5.08 -2.00 -2.09
N ASN A 143 5.39 -0.83 -1.52
CA ASN A 143 4.93 0.46 -2.09
C ASN A 143 5.33 0.65 -3.57
N HIS A 144 6.58 0.35 -3.94
CA HIS A 144 7.01 0.44 -5.33
C HIS A 144 6.30 -0.55 -6.24
N THR A 145 6.02 -1.74 -5.74
CA THR A 145 5.24 -2.75 -6.48
C THR A 145 3.83 -2.27 -6.77
N ARG A 146 3.20 -1.55 -5.85
CA ARG A 146 1.88 -0.91 -6.12
C ARG A 146 1.96 0.09 -7.26
N MET A 147 3.02 0.89 -7.33
CA MET A 147 3.23 1.87 -8.40
C MET A 147 3.44 1.16 -9.75
N TRP A 148 4.27 0.14 -9.80
CA TRP A 148 4.49 -0.65 -11.02
C TRP A 148 3.23 -1.41 -11.45
N PHE A 149 2.51 -1.99 -10.50
CA PHE A 149 1.22 -2.63 -10.74
C PHE A 149 0.23 -1.66 -11.38
N ALA A 150 0.04 -0.48 -10.80
CA ALA A 150 -0.85 0.55 -11.33
C ALA A 150 -0.42 1.02 -12.73
N SER A 151 0.88 1.19 -12.96
CA SER A 151 1.43 1.56 -14.26
C SER A 151 1.14 0.49 -15.33
N ILE A 152 1.37 -0.77 -15.03
CA ILE A 152 1.06 -1.88 -15.97
C ILE A 152 -0.44 -1.98 -16.20
N TRP A 153 -1.25 -1.88 -15.15
CA TRP A 153 -2.71 -1.93 -15.24
C TRP A 153 -3.25 -0.87 -16.21
N ILE A 154 -2.82 0.38 -16.03
CA ILE A 154 -3.35 1.52 -16.80
C ILE A 154 -2.73 1.58 -18.20
N PHE A 155 -1.40 1.56 -18.29
CA PHE A 155 -0.71 1.91 -19.54
C PHE A 155 -0.36 0.70 -20.41
N THR A 156 -0.18 -0.49 -19.84
CA THR A 156 0.19 -1.67 -20.61
C THR A 156 -1.04 -2.52 -20.92
N LEU A 157 -1.91 -2.75 -19.95
CA LEU A 157 -3.13 -3.53 -20.13
C LEU A 157 -4.31 -2.68 -20.63
N GLY A 158 -4.19 -1.36 -20.60
CA GLY A 158 -5.23 -0.42 -21.06
C GLY A 158 -6.51 -0.47 -20.23
N LEU A 159 -6.40 -0.85 -18.95
CA LEU A 159 -7.57 -1.01 -18.09
C LEU A 159 -7.87 0.29 -17.32
N PRO A 160 -9.14 0.62 -17.08
CA PRO A 160 -9.54 1.76 -16.29
C PRO A 160 -8.93 1.72 -14.89
N TRP A 161 -8.38 2.85 -14.44
CA TRP A 161 -7.75 2.96 -13.12
C TRP A 161 -8.73 2.70 -11.97
N GLN A 162 -10.02 3.02 -12.15
CA GLN A 162 -11.06 2.81 -11.15
C GLN A 162 -11.21 1.34 -10.77
N LEU A 163 -11.10 0.43 -11.76
CA LEU A 163 -11.14 -1.01 -11.51
C LEU A 163 -9.89 -1.49 -10.76
N GLY A 164 -8.73 -0.90 -11.06
CA GLY A 164 -7.48 -1.18 -10.34
C GLY A 164 -7.54 -0.70 -8.89
N ALA A 165 -8.09 0.50 -8.65
CA ALA A 165 -8.31 1.03 -7.32
C ALA A 165 -9.30 0.14 -6.52
N GLU A 166 -10.40 -0.29 -7.12
CA GLU A 166 -11.31 -1.26 -6.47
C GLU A 166 -10.61 -2.57 -6.12
N PHE A 167 -9.77 -3.07 -7.03
CA PHE A 167 -8.99 -4.29 -6.78
C PHE A 167 -8.06 -4.14 -5.58
N PHE A 168 -7.38 -3.00 -5.45
CA PHE A 168 -6.57 -2.68 -4.28
C PHE A 168 -7.41 -2.55 -3.00
N MET A 169 -8.52 -1.82 -3.04
CA MET A 169 -9.43 -1.68 -1.90
C MET A 169 -9.96 -3.03 -1.40
N LYS A 170 -10.21 -3.97 -2.32
CA LYS A 170 -10.71 -5.30 -1.98
C LYS A 170 -9.68 -6.18 -1.26
N TYR A 171 -8.42 -6.09 -1.66
CA TYR A 171 -7.41 -7.04 -1.21
C TYR A 171 -6.38 -6.48 -0.23
N LEU A 172 -6.07 -5.19 -0.25
CA LEU A 172 -5.09 -4.62 0.66
C LEU A 172 -5.64 -4.47 2.09
N PHE A 173 -4.90 -4.95 3.08
CA PHE A 173 -5.21 -4.68 4.49
C PHE A 173 -5.16 -3.19 4.87
N ASP A 174 -4.41 -2.41 4.13
CA ASP A 174 -4.31 -0.97 4.27
C ASP A 174 -5.06 -0.21 3.16
N GLY A 175 -6.04 -0.87 2.52
CA GLY A 175 -6.93 -0.23 1.55
C GLY A 175 -7.63 0.96 2.21
N ASP A 176 -7.43 2.15 1.64
CA ASP A 176 -7.94 3.42 2.16
C ASP A 176 -8.37 4.28 0.97
N SER A 177 -9.41 5.07 1.15
CA SER A 177 -9.84 6.05 0.16
C SER A 177 -8.90 7.26 0.07
N ALA A 178 -7.96 7.34 0.96
CA ALA A 178 -6.92 8.35 1.03
C ALA A 178 -5.57 7.81 0.58
#